data_a90889c2f8850d266f611be9dccaa134
#
_entry.id   a90889c2f8850d266f611be9dccaa134
#
_cell.length_a   1.000
_cell.length_b   1.000
_cell.length_c   1.000
_cell.angle_alpha   90.00
_cell.angle_beta   90.00
_cell.angle_gamma   90.00
#
_symmetry.space_group_name_H-M   'P 1'
#
loop_
_entity.id
_entity.type
_entity.pdbx_description
1 polymer ?
#
loop_
_entity_poly.entity_id
_entity_poly.type
_entity_poly.pdbx_seq_one_letter_code
_entity_poly.pdbx_strand_id
1 'polypeptide(L)'
;MSFWTNERIEDAVLICEDLCKTYPGLNKPVLDRFCCQIPKGKIIGLLGPNGCGKSTLIKLITGLLVADRGEIYIDGKRRSEKTNALISYLPERTYFNNWMRVEELLTFFAEFYEDFDMGLARKMLGELQIDTNAKLKALSKGTKEKVQLVLVMARKAKLYLLDEPIAGVDPAARDYILQTIIGNYNPEATVIITTHLIYDIEPILDEFLFMGFGGKVMLSGVADEVRNEKGKSLDELFRECFRYTPSTDSFGR
;
A
#
# COMPACT_ATOMS: atom_id res chain seq x y z
N MET A 1 -20.81 1.06 9.14
CA MET A 1 -20.93 -0.39 8.88
C MET A 1 -19.54 -0.95 8.70
N SER A 2 -19.18 -1.99 9.41
CA SER A 2 -17.84 -2.59 9.28
C SER A 2 -17.75 -3.33 7.95
N PHE A 3 -16.85 -2.92 7.04
CA PHE A 3 -16.59 -3.55 5.74
C PHE A 3 -16.00 -4.97 5.82
N TRP A 4 -15.96 -5.53 7.03
CA TRP A 4 -15.33 -6.80 7.37
C TRP A 4 -16.36 -7.84 7.80
N THR A 5 -17.63 -7.71 7.34
CA THR A 5 -18.71 -8.67 7.58
C THR A 5 -18.57 -9.87 6.65
N ASN A 6 -19.13 -11.02 7.06
CA ASN A 6 -19.22 -12.25 6.25
C ASN A 6 -20.10 -12.10 4.98
N GLU A 7 -20.74 -10.97 4.78
CA GLU A 7 -21.52 -10.67 3.58
C GLU A 7 -20.59 -10.17 2.48
N ARG A 8 -20.63 -10.79 1.30
CA ARG A 8 -19.84 -10.35 0.14
C ARG A 8 -20.24 -8.94 -0.24
N ILE A 9 -19.24 -8.03 -0.30
CA ILE A 9 -19.43 -6.70 -0.89
C ILE A 9 -19.51 -6.90 -2.40
N GLU A 10 -20.66 -6.56 -3.02
CA GLU A 10 -20.87 -6.73 -4.47
C GLU A 10 -19.82 -5.97 -5.31
N ASP A 11 -19.26 -4.88 -4.78
CA ASP A 11 -18.32 -3.99 -5.45
C ASP A 11 -16.90 -4.01 -4.86
N ALA A 12 -16.44 -5.16 -4.39
CA ALA A 12 -15.08 -5.31 -3.89
C ALA A 12 -14.05 -5.35 -5.05
N VAL A 13 -12.99 -4.54 -4.95
CA VAL A 13 -11.82 -4.64 -5.85
C VAL A 13 -10.87 -5.75 -5.42
N LEU A 14 -10.78 -6.00 -4.11
CA LEU A 14 -9.92 -7.03 -3.53
C LEU A 14 -10.70 -7.83 -2.50
N ILE A 15 -10.62 -9.15 -2.61
CA ILE A 15 -11.14 -10.09 -1.60
C ILE A 15 -10.01 -11.05 -1.24
N CYS A 16 -9.74 -11.18 0.04
CA CYS A 16 -8.84 -12.18 0.61
C CYS A 16 -9.66 -13.13 1.48
N GLU A 17 -9.56 -14.42 1.20
CA GLU A 17 -10.30 -15.46 1.91
C GLU A 17 -9.33 -16.46 2.56
N ASP A 18 -9.35 -16.54 3.88
CA ASP A 18 -8.64 -17.56 4.69
C ASP A 18 -7.13 -17.64 4.42
N LEU A 19 -6.49 -16.48 4.14
CA LEU A 19 -5.07 -16.42 3.77
C LEU A 19 -4.17 -16.82 4.92
N CYS A 20 -3.32 -17.83 4.67
CA CYS A 20 -2.27 -18.25 5.59
C CYS A 20 -0.90 -18.11 4.92
N LYS A 21 0.09 -17.62 5.67
CA LYS A 21 1.48 -17.57 5.25
C LYS A 21 2.44 -17.72 6.40
N THR A 22 3.31 -18.72 6.29
CA THR A 22 4.43 -18.95 7.22
C THR A 22 5.74 -18.89 6.45
N TYR A 23 6.75 -18.21 7.00
CA TYR A 23 8.08 -18.23 6.41
C TYR A 23 8.91 -19.38 6.97
N PRO A 24 9.83 -19.95 6.19
CA PRO A 24 10.76 -20.96 6.67
C PRO A 24 11.51 -20.48 7.92
N GLY A 25 11.56 -21.32 8.95
CA GLY A 25 12.21 -21.01 10.22
C GLY A 25 11.35 -20.27 11.24
N LEU A 26 10.10 -19.90 10.90
CA LEU A 26 9.14 -19.38 11.86
C LEU A 26 8.20 -20.49 12.33
N ASN A 27 7.93 -20.53 13.65
CA ASN A 27 6.99 -21.48 14.26
C ASN A 27 5.54 -21.00 14.23
N LYS A 28 5.32 -19.72 13.88
CA LYS A 28 3.98 -19.11 13.81
C LYS A 28 3.77 -18.47 12.45
N PRO A 29 2.55 -18.53 11.91
CA PRO A 29 2.22 -17.87 10.67
C PRO A 29 2.31 -16.34 10.82
N VAL A 30 2.77 -15.66 9.76
CA VAL A 30 2.72 -14.19 9.65
C VAL A 30 1.32 -13.74 9.28
N LEU A 31 0.59 -14.55 8.53
CA LEU A 31 -0.85 -14.42 8.29
C LEU A 31 -1.51 -15.74 8.68
N ASP A 32 -2.51 -15.68 9.57
CA ASP A 32 -3.29 -16.82 10.03
C ASP A 32 -4.77 -16.59 9.76
N ARG A 33 -5.26 -17.23 8.70
CA ARG A 33 -6.66 -17.14 8.23
C ARG A 33 -7.12 -15.68 8.05
N PHE A 34 -6.26 -14.87 7.46
CA PHE A 34 -6.59 -13.48 7.18
C PHE A 34 -7.69 -13.38 6.12
N CYS A 35 -8.75 -12.65 6.46
CA CYS A 35 -9.86 -12.36 5.56
C CYS A 35 -10.04 -10.85 5.46
N CYS A 36 -10.28 -10.35 4.25
CA CYS A 36 -10.67 -8.97 4.03
C CYS A 36 -11.40 -8.78 2.70
N GLN A 37 -12.22 -7.73 2.65
CA GLN A 37 -12.87 -7.25 1.43
C GLN A 37 -12.63 -5.74 1.33
N ILE A 38 -12.12 -5.27 0.21
CA ILE A 38 -11.77 -3.88 -0.04
C ILE A 38 -12.68 -3.34 -1.14
N PRO A 39 -13.46 -2.26 -0.87
CA PRO A 39 -14.34 -1.66 -1.86
C PRO A 39 -13.57 -0.92 -2.96
N LYS A 40 -14.24 -0.67 -4.09
CA LYS A 40 -13.73 0.17 -5.18
C LYS A 40 -13.77 1.66 -4.81
N GLY A 41 -12.90 2.45 -5.47
CA GLY A 41 -12.95 3.91 -5.43
C GLY A 41 -12.63 4.52 -4.07
N LYS A 42 -11.75 3.90 -3.27
CA LYS A 42 -11.39 4.35 -1.94
C LYS A 42 -9.88 4.42 -1.73
N ILE A 43 -9.45 5.36 -0.89
CA ILE A 43 -8.08 5.40 -0.36
C ILE A 43 -8.10 4.77 1.04
N ILE A 44 -7.41 3.66 1.20
CA ILE A 44 -7.46 2.82 2.39
C ILE A 44 -6.10 2.74 3.07
N GLY A 45 -6.04 3.07 4.35
CA GLY A 45 -4.86 2.87 5.18
C GLY A 45 -4.80 1.43 5.72
N LEU A 46 -3.83 0.64 5.29
CA LEU A 46 -3.49 -0.65 5.90
C LEU A 46 -2.41 -0.40 6.95
N LEU A 47 -2.81 -0.23 8.19
CA LEU A 47 -1.99 0.27 9.28
C LEU A 47 -1.72 -0.83 10.32
N GLY A 48 -0.53 -0.87 10.86
CA GLY A 48 -0.17 -1.88 11.87
C GLY A 48 1.29 -1.81 12.27
N PRO A 49 1.68 -2.41 13.40
CA PRO A 49 3.06 -2.43 13.85
C PRO A 49 3.98 -3.16 12.86
N ASN A 50 5.27 -2.89 12.96
CA ASN A 50 6.25 -3.59 12.14
C ASN A 50 6.21 -5.10 12.42
N GLY A 51 6.28 -5.90 11.34
CA GLY A 51 6.22 -7.36 11.44
C GLY A 51 4.81 -7.96 11.56
N CYS A 52 3.73 -7.17 11.56
CA CYS A 52 2.35 -7.70 11.64
C CYS A 52 1.88 -8.39 10.36
N GLY A 53 2.60 -8.22 9.22
CA GLY A 53 2.30 -8.91 7.97
C GLY A 53 1.84 -8.03 6.80
N LYS A 54 1.82 -6.68 6.90
CA LYS A 54 1.38 -5.77 5.83
C LYS A 54 2.09 -6.03 4.50
N SER A 55 3.42 -5.96 4.47
CA SER A 55 4.20 -6.21 3.24
C SER A 55 4.10 -7.66 2.77
N THR A 56 3.84 -8.62 3.68
CA THR A 56 3.55 -10.02 3.31
C THR A 56 2.21 -10.10 2.57
N LEU A 57 1.18 -9.44 3.06
CA LEU A 57 -0.13 -9.37 2.39
C LEU A 57 0.01 -8.74 1.00
N ILE A 58 0.69 -7.60 0.89
CA ILE A 58 0.94 -6.95 -0.41
C ILE A 58 1.65 -7.90 -1.38
N LYS A 59 2.70 -8.60 -0.93
CA LYS A 59 3.42 -9.56 -1.77
C LYS A 59 2.58 -10.76 -2.20
N LEU A 60 1.62 -11.20 -1.41
CA LEU A 60 0.65 -12.22 -1.79
C LEU A 60 -0.33 -11.69 -2.85
N ILE A 61 -0.85 -10.48 -2.68
CA ILE A 61 -1.75 -9.85 -3.65
C ILE A 61 -1.05 -9.66 -5.00
N THR A 62 0.18 -9.14 -5.01
CA THR A 62 0.98 -8.94 -6.23
C THR A 62 1.54 -10.24 -6.82
N GLY A 63 1.50 -11.34 -6.05
CA GLY A 63 2.05 -12.64 -6.44
C GLY A 63 3.55 -12.78 -6.39
N LEU A 64 4.22 -11.86 -5.73
CA LEU A 64 5.63 -12.02 -5.37
C LEU A 64 5.84 -13.10 -4.31
N LEU A 65 4.75 -13.47 -3.61
CA LEU A 65 4.69 -14.62 -2.72
C LEU A 65 3.47 -15.48 -3.06
N VAL A 66 3.56 -16.78 -2.72
CA VAL A 66 2.44 -17.71 -2.81
C VAL A 66 1.92 -17.98 -1.40
N ALA A 67 0.60 -17.93 -1.23
CA ALA A 67 -0.06 -18.28 0.03
C ALA A 67 0.10 -19.78 0.30
N ASP A 68 0.24 -20.16 1.56
CA ASP A 68 0.24 -21.57 1.97
C ASP A 68 -1.19 -22.13 1.94
N ARG A 69 -2.19 -21.24 2.16
CA ARG A 69 -3.63 -21.53 2.10
C ARG A 69 -4.41 -20.27 1.82
N GLY A 70 -5.65 -20.42 1.33
CA GLY A 70 -6.58 -19.33 1.06
C GLY A 70 -6.54 -18.84 -0.37
N GLU A 71 -7.42 -17.90 -0.68
CA GLU A 71 -7.64 -17.39 -2.03
C GLU A 71 -7.62 -15.85 -2.05
N ILE A 72 -7.21 -15.30 -3.18
CA ILE A 72 -7.24 -13.86 -3.43
C ILE A 72 -8.00 -13.61 -4.73
N TYR A 73 -8.94 -12.67 -4.69
CA TYR A 73 -9.67 -12.21 -5.88
C TYR A 73 -9.44 -10.73 -6.08
N ILE A 74 -9.22 -10.34 -7.34
CA ILE A 74 -8.97 -8.96 -7.76
C ILE A 74 -9.99 -8.64 -8.85
N ASP A 75 -10.82 -7.63 -8.62
CA ASP A 75 -11.93 -7.25 -9.50
C ASP A 75 -12.78 -8.46 -9.91
N GLY A 76 -13.16 -9.28 -8.92
CA GLY A 76 -13.96 -10.50 -9.08
C GLY A 76 -13.24 -11.70 -9.70
N LYS A 77 -11.96 -11.56 -10.09
CA LYS A 77 -11.18 -12.65 -10.71
C LYS A 77 -10.17 -13.23 -9.72
N ARG A 78 -10.06 -14.55 -9.67
CA ARG A 78 -9.03 -15.21 -8.88
C ARG A 78 -7.65 -14.70 -9.30
N ARG A 79 -6.82 -14.40 -8.31
CA ARG A 79 -5.46 -13.90 -8.51
C ARG A 79 -4.67 -14.80 -9.46
N SER A 80 -4.06 -14.20 -10.48
CA SER A 80 -3.26 -14.86 -11.51
C SER A 80 -2.30 -13.83 -12.13
N GLU A 81 -1.44 -14.25 -13.05
CA GLU A 81 -0.60 -13.33 -13.83
C GLU A 81 -1.43 -12.27 -14.59
N LYS A 82 -2.61 -12.67 -15.11
CA LYS A 82 -3.52 -11.74 -15.81
C LYS A 82 -4.08 -10.65 -14.90
N THR A 83 -4.28 -10.93 -13.61
CA THR A 83 -4.76 -9.91 -12.67
C THR A 83 -3.66 -8.94 -12.25
N ASN A 84 -2.38 -9.25 -12.48
CA ASN A 84 -1.28 -8.30 -12.23
C ASN A 84 -1.37 -7.06 -13.14
N ALA A 85 -1.99 -7.16 -14.33
CA ALA A 85 -2.27 -6.01 -15.18
C ALA A 85 -3.20 -4.98 -14.50
N LEU A 86 -4.06 -5.42 -13.56
CA LEU A 86 -4.98 -4.55 -12.82
C LEU A 86 -4.33 -3.86 -11.61
N ILE A 87 -3.10 -4.23 -11.26
CA ILE A 87 -2.40 -3.75 -10.08
C ILE A 87 -1.25 -2.83 -10.47
N SER A 88 -1.13 -1.70 -9.79
CA SER A 88 0.08 -0.89 -9.78
C SER A 88 0.71 -0.95 -8.39
N TYR A 89 1.98 -1.34 -8.31
CA TYR A 89 2.65 -1.62 -7.03
C TYR A 89 3.89 -0.77 -6.83
N LEU A 90 3.93 -0.03 -5.73
CA LEU A 90 5.08 0.70 -5.23
C LEU A 90 5.68 -0.08 -4.04
N PRO A 91 6.82 -0.75 -4.18
CA PRO A 91 7.49 -1.40 -3.06
C PRO A 91 8.24 -0.39 -2.20
N GLU A 92 8.46 -0.74 -0.92
CA GLU A 92 9.22 0.04 0.06
C GLU A 92 10.63 0.45 -0.42
N ARG A 93 11.25 -0.41 -1.26
CA ARG A 93 12.62 -0.16 -1.77
C ARG A 93 12.62 -0.06 -3.28
N THR A 94 13.41 0.88 -3.80
CA THR A 94 13.65 0.99 -5.23
C THR A 94 14.39 -0.25 -5.75
N TYR A 95 13.93 -0.79 -6.88
CA TYR A 95 14.47 -2.01 -7.51
C TYR A 95 15.10 -1.77 -8.89
N PHE A 96 15.14 -0.52 -9.35
CA PHE A 96 15.67 -0.18 -10.66
C PHE A 96 17.21 -0.23 -10.71
N ASN A 97 17.71 -0.63 -11.85
CA ASN A 97 19.14 -0.67 -12.10
C ASN A 97 19.73 0.74 -12.18
N ASN A 98 20.74 1.02 -11.39
CA ASN A 98 21.35 2.35 -11.28
C ASN A 98 21.98 2.90 -12.58
N TRP A 99 22.25 2.05 -13.58
CA TRP A 99 22.81 2.46 -14.87
C TRP A 99 21.75 3.04 -15.82
N MET A 100 20.46 2.74 -15.61
CA MET A 100 19.37 3.23 -16.44
C MET A 100 19.18 4.74 -16.30
N ARG A 101 18.70 5.37 -17.40
CA ARG A 101 18.19 6.74 -17.38
C ARG A 101 16.71 6.74 -17.01
N VAL A 102 16.21 7.87 -16.53
CA VAL A 102 14.78 8.03 -16.25
C VAL A 102 13.95 7.81 -17.51
N GLU A 103 14.37 8.34 -18.68
CA GLU A 103 13.69 8.16 -19.96
C GLU A 103 13.63 6.68 -20.40
N GLU A 104 14.68 5.91 -20.13
CA GLU A 104 14.70 4.47 -20.40
C GLU A 104 13.68 3.71 -19.53
N LEU A 105 13.47 4.15 -18.28
CA LEU A 105 12.42 3.60 -17.42
C LEU A 105 11.02 3.94 -17.93
N LEU A 106 10.79 5.18 -18.39
CA LEU A 106 9.52 5.57 -18.98
C LEU A 106 9.18 4.69 -20.20
N THR A 107 10.16 4.52 -21.10
CA THR A 107 10.02 3.66 -22.29
C THR A 107 9.73 2.21 -21.89
N PHE A 108 10.49 1.67 -20.94
CA PHE A 108 10.29 0.32 -20.43
C PHE A 108 8.89 0.11 -19.86
N PHE A 109 8.37 1.08 -19.08
CA PHE A 109 7.03 0.98 -18.53
C PHE A 109 5.95 1.07 -19.61
N ALA A 110 6.14 1.93 -20.61
CA ALA A 110 5.21 2.06 -21.73
C ALA A 110 5.18 0.82 -22.63
N GLU A 111 6.30 0.11 -22.79
CA GLU A 111 6.37 -1.15 -23.53
C GLU A 111 5.77 -2.32 -22.75
N PHE A 112 5.92 -2.30 -21.42
CA PHE A 112 5.48 -3.40 -20.56
C PHE A 112 4.02 -3.32 -20.13
N TYR A 113 3.51 -2.08 -19.90
CA TYR A 113 2.17 -1.82 -19.43
C TYR A 113 1.35 -1.04 -20.46
N GLU A 114 0.34 -1.67 -21.03
CA GLU A 114 -0.57 -1.04 -22.01
C GLU A 114 -1.32 0.16 -21.45
N ASP A 115 -1.54 0.18 -20.12
CA ASP A 115 -2.26 1.22 -19.38
C ASP A 115 -1.35 2.35 -18.86
N PHE A 116 -0.06 2.37 -19.24
CA PHE A 116 0.88 3.41 -18.81
C PHE A 116 0.69 4.71 -19.61
N ASP A 117 0.48 5.82 -18.89
CA ASP A 117 0.32 7.15 -19.47
C ASP A 117 1.66 7.90 -19.46
N MET A 118 2.39 7.79 -20.60
CA MET A 118 3.68 8.46 -20.80
C MET A 118 3.58 9.99 -20.66
N GLY A 119 2.45 10.58 -21.12
CA GLY A 119 2.23 12.03 -21.05
C GLY A 119 2.10 12.48 -19.60
N LEU A 120 1.31 11.77 -18.79
CA LEU A 120 1.17 12.02 -17.37
C LEU A 120 2.50 11.86 -16.63
N ALA A 121 3.24 10.78 -16.91
CA ALA A 121 4.54 10.54 -16.29
C ALA A 121 5.53 11.70 -16.54
N ARG A 122 5.64 12.16 -17.79
CA ARG A 122 6.49 13.30 -18.14
C ARG A 122 6.05 14.61 -17.49
N LYS A 123 4.73 14.86 -17.43
CA LYS A 123 4.18 16.02 -16.71
C LYS A 123 4.60 16.01 -15.25
N MET A 124 4.39 14.90 -14.55
CA MET A 124 4.74 14.75 -13.13
C MET A 124 6.25 14.91 -12.89
N LEU A 125 7.10 14.33 -13.75
CA LEU A 125 8.56 14.52 -13.66
C LEU A 125 8.96 15.97 -13.89
N GLY A 126 8.30 16.67 -14.80
CA GLY A 126 8.52 18.10 -15.04
C GLY A 126 8.16 18.96 -13.83
N GLU A 127 7.03 18.70 -13.18
CA GLU A 127 6.61 19.36 -11.93
C GLU A 127 7.62 19.13 -10.79
N LEU A 128 8.22 17.94 -10.74
CA LEU A 128 9.27 17.57 -9.80
C LEU A 128 10.67 18.13 -10.19
N GLN A 129 10.79 18.76 -11.34
CA GLN A 129 12.06 19.23 -11.90
C GLN A 129 13.11 18.12 -12.04
N ILE A 130 12.66 16.90 -12.40
CA ILE A 130 13.53 15.74 -12.61
C ILE A 130 13.89 15.64 -14.09
N ASP A 131 15.20 15.73 -14.39
CA ASP A 131 15.71 15.54 -15.74
C ASP A 131 15.57 14.07 -16.18
N THR A 132 14.80 13.84 -17.24
CA THR A 132 14.57 12.49 -17.79
C THR A 132 15.84 11.89 -18.41
N ASN A 133 16.84 12.70 -18.78
CA ASN A 133 18.12 12.21 -19.28
C ASN A 133 19.09 11.79 -18.16
N ALA A 134 18.78 12.13 -16.92
CA ALA A 134 19.63 11.77 -15.79
C ALA A 134 19.70 10.26 -15.59
N LYS A 135 20.90 9.75 -15.28
CA LYS A 135 21.07 8.35 -14.86
C LYS A 135 20.64 8.20 -13.41
N LEU A 136 19.97 7.10 -13.07
CA LEU A 136 19.52 6.83 -11.71
C LEU A 136 20.65 6.89 -10.68
N LYS A 137 21.86 6.46 -11.04
CA LYS A 137 23.03 6.55 -10.15
C LYS A 137 23.38 7.98 -9.72
N ALA A 138 23.02 8.98 -10.53
CA ALA A 138 23.29 10.38 -10.24
C ALA A 138 22.19 11.03 -9.36
N LEU A 139 21.04 10.39 -9.20
CA LEU A 139 19.93 10.87 -8.42
C LEU A 139 20.09 10.53 -6.94
N SER A 140 19.63 11.43 -6.07
CA SER A 140 19.51 11.15 -4.64
C SER A 140 18.52 9.99 -4.38
N LYS A 141 18.58 9.40 -3.18
CA LYS A 141 17.63 8.37 -2.78
C LYS A 141 16.17 8.86 -2.92
N GLY A 142 15.86 10.04 -2.33
CA GLY A 142 14.51 10.61 -2.40
C GLY A 142 14.04 10.93 -3.83
N THR A 143 14.96 11.36 -4.72
CA THR A 143 14.62 11.58 -6.14
C THR A 143 14.29 10.27 -6.86
N LYS A 144 15.00 9.17 -6.55
CA LYS A 144 14.69 7.84 -7.09
C LYS A 144 13.31 7.35 -6.63
N GLU A 145 12.96 7.58 -5.36
CA GLU A 145 11.65 7.24 -4.80
C GLU A 145 10.54 8.03 -5.49
N LYS A 146 10.75 9.33 -5.77
CA LYS A 146 9.83 10.15 -6.56
C LYS A 146 9.65 9.62 -7.99
N VAL A 147 10.74 9.27 -8.68
CA VAL A 147 10.66 8.64 -10.02
C VAL A 147 9.84 7.36 -9.96
N GLN A 148 10.08 6.50 -8.98
CA GLN A 148 9.34 5.25 -8.83
C GLN A 148 7.84 5.49 -8.57
N LEU A 149 7.50 6.47 -7.73
CA LEU A 149 6.11 6.85 -7.51
C LEU A 149 5.45 7.33 -8.80
N VAL A 150 6.12 8.21 -9.58
CA VAL A 150 5.60 8.67 -10.87
C VAL A 150 5.29 7.51 -11.81
N LEU A 151 6.19 6.53 -11.92
CA LEU A 151 5.98 5.35 -12.77
C LEU A 151 4.76 4.54 -12.33
N VAL A 152 4.55 4.40 -11.03
CA VAL A 152 3.41 3.67 -10.46
C VAL A 152 2.11 4.45 -10.66
N MET A 153 2.10 5.76 -10.40
CA MET A 153 0.89 6.60 -10.50
C MET A 153 0.49 6.92 -11.92
N ALA A 154 1.42 6.85 -12.89
CA ALA A 154 1.14 7.05 -14.30
C ALA A 154 0.47 5.84 -14.99
N ARG A 155 0.21 4.75 -14.27
CA ARG A 155 -0.61 3.63 -14.75
C ARG A 155 -2.09 3.90 -14.50
N LYS A 156 -2.97 3.34 -15.32
CA LYS A 156 -4.44 3.37 -15.13
C LYS A 156 -4.92 2.06 -14.49
N ALA A 157 -4.31 1.69 -13.37
CA ALA A 157 -4.64 0.47 -12.63
C ALA A 157 -5.98 0.58 -11.90
N LYS A 158 -6.58 -0.57 -11.55
CA LYS A 158 -7.77 -0.66 -10.68
C LYS A 158 -7.42 -0.68 -9.21
N LEU A 159 -6.23 -1.17 -8.88
CA LEU A 159 -5.74 -1.32 -7.51
C LEU A 159 -4.30 -0.82 -7.43
N TYR A 160 -4.06 0.23 -6.66
CA TYR A 160 -2.73 0.70 -6.33
C TYR A 160 -2.35 0.18 -4.95
N LEU A 161 -1.18 -0.40 -4.84
CA LEU A 161 -0.60 -0.90 -3.60
C LEU A 161 0.68 -0.11 -3.32
N LEU A 162 0.65 0.76 -2.32
CA LEU A 162 1.75 1.65 -1.98
C LEU A 162 2.35 1.22 -0.63
N ASP A 163 3.50 0.54 -0.67
CA ASP A 163 4.18 0.02 0.53
C ASP A 163 5.17 1.06 1.05
N GLU A 164 4.82 1.74 2.14
CA GLU A 164 5.59 2.81 2.80
C GLU A 164 5.99 3.97 1.85
N PRO A 165 5.05 4.58 1.09
CA PRO A 165 5.37 5.54 0.02
C PRO A 165 6.04 6.83 0.50
N ILE A 166 5.94 7.16 1.79
CA ILE A 166 6.50 8.39 2.40
C ILE A 166 7.60 8.11 3.42
N ALA A 167 8.00 6.84 3.60
CA ALA A 167 9.05 6.47 4.53
C ALA A 167 10.41 6.98 4.06
N GLY A 168 11.13 7.69 4.94
CA GLY A 168 12.45 8.22 4.61
C GLY A 168 12.45 9.45 3.69
N VAL A 169 11.28 9.98 3.36
CA VAL A 169 11.12 11.23 2.60
C VAL A 169 11.09 12.42 3.55
N ASP A 170 11.68 13.53 3.15
CA ASP A 170 11.62 14.77 3.93
C ASP A 170 10.18 15.32 4.01
N PRO A 171 9.80 16.04 5.10
CA PRO A 171 8.43 16.49 5.30
C PRO A 171 7.85 17.31 4.14
N ALA A 172 8.64 18.19 3.52
CA ALA A 172 8.16 19.03 2.42
C ALA A 172 7.83 18.20 1.16
N ALA A 173 8.59 17.12 0.92
CA ALA A 173 8.34 16.22 -0.19
C ALA A 173 7.19 15.24 0.08
N ARG A 174 6.82 14.99 1.34
CA ARG A 174 5.65 14.15 1.68
C ARG A 174 4.35 14.74 1.17
N ASP A 175 4.13 16.03 1.40
CA ASP A 175 2.93 16.73 0.93
C ASP A 175 2.78 16.59 -0.59
N TYR A 176 3.88 16.75 -1.33
CA TYR A 176 3.86 16.55 -2.78
C TYR A 176 3.50 15.11 -3.16
N ILE A 177 4.06 14.11 -2.47
CA ILE A 177 3.74 12.69 -2.72
C ILE A 177 2.25 12.43 -2.48
N LEU A 178 1.70 12.92 -1.37
CA LEU A 178 0.29 12.74 -1.03
C LEU A 178 -0.62 13.44 -2.05
N GLN A 179 -0.31 14.68 -2.45
CA GLN A 179 -1.03 15.38 -3.51
C GLN A 179 -0.93 14.65 -4.85
N THR A 180 0.23 14.07 -5.17
CA THR A 180 0.42 13.26 -6.37
C THR A 180 -0.47 12.03 -6.36
N ILE A 181 -0.58 11.34 -5.21
CA ILE A 181 -1.47 10.18 -5.06
C ILE A 181 -2.92 10.60 -5.28
N ILE A 182 -3.38 11.65 -4.59
CA ILE A 182 -4.79 12.11 -4.66
C ILE A 182 -5.12 12.64 -6.07
N GLY A 183 -4.22 13.42 -6.66
CA GLY A 183 -4.50 14.14 -7.90
C GLY A 183 -4.38 13.31 -9.19
N ASN A 184 -3.74 12.14 -9.13
CA ASN A 184 -3.39 11.40 -10.34
C ASN A 184 -3.92 9.96 -10.38
N TYR A 185 -4.57 9.45 -9.32
CA TYR A 185 -5.22 8.16 -9.42
C TYR A 185 -6.61 8.29 -10.08
N ASN A 186 -7.04 7.22 -10.76
CA ASN A 186 -8.40 7.16 -11.27
C ASN A 186 -9.39 7.08 -10.08
N PRO A 187 -10.40 7.98 -9.95
CA PRO A 187 -11.37 7.95 -8.86
C PRO A 187 -12.14 6.63 -8.72
N GLU A 188 -12.23 5.84 -9.79
CA GLU A 188 -12.82 4.49 -9.72
C GLU A 188 -11.84 3.42 -9.24
N ALA A 189 -10.55 3.74 -9.14
CA ALA A 189 -9.54 2.84 -8.64
C ALA A 189 -9.46 2.92 -7.11
N THR A 190 -8.93 1.87 -6.50
CA THR A 190 -8.68 1.82 -5.06
C THR A 190 -7.19 1.94 -4.80
N VAL A 191 -6.83 2.71 -3.78
CA VAL A 191 -5.45 2.86 -3.31
C VAL A 191 -5.33 2.26 -1.92
N ILE A 192 -4.42 1.32 -1.73
CA ILE A 192 -4.05 0.79 -0.41
C ILE A 192 -2.67 1.34 -0.06
N ILE A 193 -2.59 2.06 1.04
CA ILE A 193 -1.35 2.65 1.54
C ILE A 193 -0.97 1.95 2.84
N THR A 194 0.24 1.37 2.90
CA THR A 194 0.82 0.94 4.17
C THR A 194 1.78 2.01 4.67
N THR A 195 1.72 2.33 5.94
CA THR A 195 2.73 3.17 6.60
C THR A 195 2.66 3.04 8.10
N HIS A 196 3.72 3.46 8.76
CA HIS A 196 3.77 3.72 10.20
C HIS A 196 3.62 5.22 10.53
N LEU A 197 3.60 6.09 9.50
CA LEU A 197 3.43 7.54 9.62
C LEU A 197 1.95 7.91 9.44
N ILE A 198 1.11 7.48 10.39
CA ILE A 198 -0.35 7.58 10.29
C ILE A 198 -0.80 9.03 10.20
N TYR A 199 -0.23 9.91 11.02
CA TYR A 199 -0.57 11.33 11.07
C TYR A 199 -0.46 12.01 9.68
N ASP A 200 0.57 11.65 8.89
CA ASP A 200 0.80 12.27 7.59
C ASP A 200 -0.24 11.84 6.54
N ILE A 201 -0.73 10.59 6.59
CA ILE A 201 -1.67 10.06 5.59
C ILE A 201 -3.14 10.15 6.01
N GLU A 202 -3.43 10.34 7.29
CA GLU A 202 -4.79 10.38 7.83
C GLU A 202 -5.72 11.33 7.06
N PRO A 203 -5.28 12.55 6.65
CA PRO A 203 -6.15 13.48 5.94
C PRO A 203 -6.66 13.00 4.59
N ILE A 204 -6.00 12.03 3.97
CA ILE A 204 -6.34 11.51 2.64
C ILE A 204 -7.06 10.17 2.67
N LEU A 205 -7.21 9.55 3.85
CA LEU A 205 -7.84 8.25 3.97
C LEU A 205 -9.37 8.37 4.00
N ASP A 206 -10.04 7.59 3.15
CA ASP A 206 -11.47 7.32 3.26
C ASP A 206 -11.73 6.30 4.37
N GLU A 207 -10.92 5.25 4.41
CA GLU A 207 -11.10 4.11 5.31
C GLU A 207 -9.75 3.62 5.84
N PHE A 208 -9.79 2.86 6.94
CA PHE A 208 -8.59 2.27 7.51
C PHE A 208 -8.83 0.84 8.00
N LEU A 209 -7.74 0.08 8.03
CA LEU A 209 -7.66 -1.24 8.65
C LEU A 209 -6.44 -1.30 9.56
N PHE A 210 -6.66 -1.57 10.84
CA PHE A 210 -5.60 -1.86 11.79
C PHE A 210 -5.32 -3.35 11.84
N MET A 211 -4.13 -3.72 11.39
CA MET A 211 -3.65 -5.09 11.30
C MET A 211 -2.69 -5.41 12.43
N GLY A 212 -3.03 -6.37 13.27
CA GLY A 212 -2.20 -6.90 14.35
C GLY A 212 -1.36 -8.10 13.91
N PHE A 213 -0.56 -8.64 14.85
CA PHE A 213 0.27 -9.82 14.60
C PHE A 213 -0.57 -11.03 14.18
N GLY A 214 -0.01 -11.84 13.28
CA GLY A 214 -0.72 -12.96 12.67
C GLY A 214 -1.74 -12.54 11.61
N GLY A 215 -1.72 -11.27 11.18
CA GLY A 215 -2.71 -10.73 10.25
C GLY A 215 -4.08 -10.47 10.88
N LYS A 216 -4.19 -10.46 12.21
CA LYS A 216 -5.48 -10.23 12.87
C LYS A 216 -5.99 -8.83 12.60
N VAL A 217 -7.22 -8.70 12.08
CA VAL A 217 -7.90 -7.40 11.99
C VAL A 217 -8.30 -6.97 13.39
N MET A 218 -7.72 -5.88 13.88
CA MET A 218 -7.95 -5.34 15.22
C MET A 218 -9.10 -4.35 15.22
N LEU A 219 -9.13 -3.48 14.21
CA LEU A 219 -10.15 -2.45 14.02
C LEU A 219 -10.18 -2.05 12.54
N SER A 220 -11.35 -1.65 12.05
CA SER A 220 -11.51 -1.04 10.73
C SER A 220 -12.70 -0.10 10.74
N GLY A 221 -12.71 0.85 9.82
CA GLY A 221 -13.82 1.80 9.70
C GLY A 221 -13.54 2.92 8.71
N VAL A 222 -14.51 3.82 8.63
CA VAL A 222 -14.43 5.07 7.87
C VAL A 222 -13.63 6.09 8.71
N ALA A 223 -12.62 6.73 8.09
CA ALA A 223 -11.74 7.65 8.81
C ALA A 223 -12.50 8.87 9.37
N ASP A 224 -13.44 9.42 8.59
CA ASP A 224 -14.26 10.56 9.00
C ASP A 224 -15.21 10.24 10.17
N GLU A 225 -15.78 9.03 10.21
CA GLU A 225 -16.63 8.61 11.33
C GLU A 225 -15.85 8.61 12.65
N VAL A 226 -14.62 8.14 12.64
CA VAL A 226 -13.76 8.13 13.84
C VAL A 226 -13.47 9.55 14.30
N ARG A 227 -13.13 10.45 13.39
CA ARG A 227 -12.85 11.85 13.72
C ARG A 227 -14.08 12.54 14.30
N ASN A 228 -15.25 12.36 13.66
CA ASN A 228 -16.49 13.06 14.04
C ASN A 228 -17.15 12.48 15.29
N GLU A 229 -17.21 11.15 15.42
CA GLU A 229 -17.94 10.50 16.52
C GLU A 229 -17.07 10.33 17.78
N LYS A 230 -15.77 10.02 17.61
CA LYS A 230 -14.88 9.77 18.75
C LYS A 230 -14.03 10.97 19.14
N GLY A 231 -13.98 12.01 18.30
CA GLY A 231 -13.14 13.18 18.53
C GLY A 231 -11.65 12.87 18.63
N LYS A 232 -11.21 11.76 18.01
CA LYS A 232 -9.83 11.26 18.06
C LYS A 232 -9.25 11.17 16.66
N SER A 233 -7.93 11.35 16.54
CA SER A 233 -7.19 11.03 15.34
C SER A 233 -7.01 9.51 15.17
N LEU A 234 -6.74 9.05 13.95
CA LEU A 234 -6.39 7.64 13.72
C LEU A 234 -5.08 7.27 14.40
N ASP A 235 -4.14 8.21 14.55
CA ASP A 235 -2.89 7.98 15.27
C ASP A 235 -3.13 7.73 16.77
N GLU A 236 -4.01 8.52 17.40
CA GLU A 236 -4.42 8.30 18.79
C GLU A 236 -5.12 6.95 18.96
N LEU A 237 -6.05 6.63 18.07
CA LEU A 237 -6.77 5.35 18.08
C LEU A 237 -5.84 4.16 17.87
N PHE A 238 -4.85 4.31 16.97
CA PHE A 238 -3.81 3.31 16.73
C PHE A 238 -2.98 3.06 17.99
N ARG A 239 -2.54 4.11 18.67
CA ARG A 239 -1.79 4.00 19.94
C ARG A 239 -2.60 3.31 21.02
N GLU A 240 -3.91 3.57 21.11
CA GLU A 240 -4.80 2.87 22.03
C GLU A 240 -4.93 1.38 21.70
N CYS A 241 -5.12 1.07 20.41
CA CYS A 241 -5.30 -0.30 19.93
C CYS A 241 -4.03 -1.17 20.11
N PHE A 242 -2.84 -0.57 19.93
CA PHE A 242 -1.56 -1.26 19.99
C PHE A 242 -0.70 -0.85 21.19
N ARG A 243 -1.33 -0.39 22.29
CA ARG A 243 -0.59 -0.07 23.53
C ARG A 243 0.26 -1.26 23.94
N TYR A 244 1.57 -1.03 24.00
CA TYR A 244 2.50 -1.95 24.62
C TYR A 244 2.21 -1.94 26.14
N THR A 245 1.52 -2.94 26.63
CA THR A 245 1.44 -3.20 28.06
C THR A 245 2.68 -4.03 28.42
N PRO A 246 3.68 -3.48 29.13
CA PRO A 246 4.78 -4.30 29.61
C PRO A 246 4.18 -5.41 30.45
N SER A 247 4.48 -6.67 30.10
CA SER A 247 4.13 -7.79 30.99
C SER A 247 4.88 -7.58 32.31
N THR A 248 4.16 -7.41 33.40
CA THR A 248 4.71 -7.26 34.77
C THR A 248 5.36 -8.55 35.27
N ASP A 249 5.52 -9.58 34.45
CA ASP A 249 5.97 -10.92 34.83
C ASP A 249 7.42 -11.26 34.46
N SER A 250 8.33 -10.28 34.39
CA SER A 250 9.75 -10.58 34.17
C SER A 250 10.74 -9.89 35.12
N PHE A 251 10.29 -9.53 36.37
CA PHE A 251 11.19 -9.27 37.48
C PHE A 251 10.85 -10.20 38.64
N GLY A 252 11.10 -11.48 38.48
CA GLY A 252 10.96 -12.51 39.49
C GLY A 252 12.08 -13.53 39.38
N ARG A 253 13.24 -13.16 39.97
CA ARG A 253 14.37 -14.02 40.42
C ARG A 253 15.03 -14.91 39.42
#